data_6dc37283792ea299d9bf08996c841967
#
_entry.id   6dc37283792ea299d9bf08996c841967
#
_cell.length_a   1.000
_cell.length_b   1.000
_cell.length_c   1.000
_cell.angle_alpha   90.00
_cell.angle_beta   90.00
_cell.angle_gamma   90.00
#
_symmetry.space_group_name_H-M   'P 1'
#
loop_
_entity.id
_entity.type
_entity.pdbx_description
1 polymer ?
#
loop_
_entity_poly.entity_id
_entity_poly.type
_entity_poly.pdbx_seq_one_letter_code
_entity_poly.pdbx_strand_id
1 'polypeptide(L)'
;NQGPYKLVGSNNELFVLIVSGSETVYVNGVPLIRGATEDYMIDYNAGEISFNATYPVTSEMRITVDYQSSARNYSRFIGYAGSQFKTEKWTIGASVYNESDLKNQPLQQALNADQVAILSNAGDDQSLMTAPSASLEPYNENRILYKKIQVNGVEVFEFSSNADDELYLVSFTVVGPKQGNYMITSSNAISNIYEYIPPISGVKQGDYEPIVQLVAPVKLQLAVVNGSFNPNKNTSVDFEFAASKNDLNLYSSFEDQDNTGVATQLSIAHQLLKPSQIWKLNLTTDVDYIQKNF
;
A
#
# COMPACT_ATOMS: atom_id res chain seq x y z
N ASN A 1 -1.81 -19.23 24.88
CA ASN A 1 -0.74 -18.39 24.36
C ASN A 1 -1.12 -16.91 24.44
N GLN A 2 -0.27 -16.10 25.08
CA GLN A 2 -0.56 -14.68 25.35
C GLN A 2 -0.09 -13.75 24.19
N GLY A 3 0.45 -14.28 23.13
CA GLY A 3 1.02 -13.55 22.01
C GLY A 3 2.55 -13.48 22.01
N PRO A 4 3.19 -12.56 21.25
CA PRO A 4 2.52 -11.55 20.44
C PRO A 4 1.78 -12.12 19.21
N TYR A 5 0.61 -11.57 18.93
CA TYR A 5 -0.17 -11.85 17.73
C TYR A 5 0.10 -10.76 16.70
N LYS A 6 0.54 -11.15 15.50
CA LYS A 6 0.84 -10.22 14.42
C LYS A 6 -0.43 -9.75 13.70
N LEU A 7 -0.58 -8.46 13.54
CA LEU A 7 -1.59 -7.86 12.67
C LEU A 7 -1.05 -7.76 11.24
N VAL A 8 -1.91 -7.97 10.25
CA VAL A 8 -1.53 -8.01 8.84
C VAL A 8 -2.34 -7.01 8.04
N GLY A 9 -1.81 -6.51 6.94
CA GLY A 9 -2.53 -5.61 6.04
C GLY A 9 -3.65 -6.30 5.26
N SER A 10 -4.40 -5.52 4.49
CA SER A 10 -5.53 -6.01 3.68
C SER A 10 -5.12 -7.04 2.62
N ASN A 11 -3.87 -6.97 2.15
CA ASN A 11 -3.28 -7.93 1.21
C ASN A 11 -2.33 -8.91 1.90
N ASN A 12 -2.52 -9.10 3.23
CA ASN A 12 -1.68 -9.95 4.06
C ASN A 12 -0.21 -9.48 4.21
N GLU A 13 0.01 -8.16 4.07
CA GLU A 13 1.32 -7.58 4.36
C GLU A 13 1.65 -7.74 5.84
N LEU A 14 2.84 -8.26 6.14
CA LEU A 14 3.31 -8.49 7.51
C LEU A 14 3.80 -7.22 8.21
N PHE A 15 4.06 -6.17 7.45
CA PHE A 15 4.59 -4.91 7.95
C PHE A 15 3.54 -3.83 7.79
N VAL A 16 2.71 -3.66 8.81
CA VAL A 16 1.66 -2.64 8.85
C VAL A 16 1.88 -1.70 10.01
N LEU A 17 1.85 -0.40 9.73
CA LEU A 17 1.73 0.63 10.75
C LEU A 17 0.27 0.75 11.16
N ILE A 18 -0.03 0.37 12.38
CA ILE A 18 -1.38 0.53 12.93
C ILE A 18 -1.57 1.97 13.37
N VAL A 19 -2.68 2.57 12.97
CA VAL A 19 -3.04 3.92 13.43
C VAL A 19 -3.33 3.87 14.93
N SER A 20 -2.56 4.61 15.72
CA SER A 20 -2.67 4.56 17.18
C SER A 20 -4.08 4.87 17.66
N GLY A 21 -4.64 3.97 18.48
CA GLY A 21 -5.98 4.10 19.05
C GLY A 21 -7.11 3.75 18.09
N SER A 22 -6.82 3.20 16.91
CA SER A 22 -7.86 2.76 15.97
C SER A 22 -8.30 1.32 16.20
N GLU A 23 -7.53 0.57 16.97
CA GLU A 23 -7.81 -0.84 17.20
C GLU A 23 -8.94 -1.06 18.20
N THR A 24 -9.71 -2.11 17.96
CA THR A 24 -10.65 -2.69 18.92
C THR A 24 -10.48 -4.20 18.88
N VAL A 25 -10.11 -4.76 20.02
CA VAL A 25 -9.86 -6.21 20.17
C VAL A 25 -11.08 -6.87 20.77
N TYR A 26 -11.51 -7.96 20.16
CA TYR A 26 -12.63 -8.78 20.65
C TYR A 26 -12.15 -10.20 20.92
N VAL A 27 -12.61 -10.80 21.99
CA VAL A 27 -12.49 -12.25 22.23
C VAL A 27 -13.88 -12.83 22.39
N ASN A 28 -14.22 -13.80 21.54
CA ASN A 28 -15.56 -14.40 21.46
C ASN A 28 -16.68 -13.34 21.30
N GLY A 29 -16.39 -12.23 20.59
CA GLY A 29 -17.32 -11.14 20.35
C GLY A 29 -17.43 -10.12 21.49
N VAL A 30 -16.70 -10.29 22.59
CA VAL A 30 -16.66 -9.34 23.72
C VAL A 30 -15.48 -8.40 23.53
N PRO A 31 -15.69 -7.07 23.49
CA PRO A 31 -14.60 -6.10 23.37
C PRO A 31 -13.75 -6.08 24.64
N LEU A 32 -12.45 -5.97 24.45
CA LEU A 32 -11.44 -5.92 25.51
C LEU A 32 -10.90 -4.51 25.74
N ILE A 33 -10.31 -4.29 26.90
CA ILE A 33 -9.76 -3.01 27.32
C ILE A 33 -8.22 -3.04 27.17
N ARG A 34 -7.69 -2.03 26.48
CA ARG A 34 -6.26 -1.85 26.33
C ARG A 34 -5.64 -1.22 27.58
N GLY A 35 -4.56 -1.78 28.06
CA GLY A 35 -3.76 -1.22 29.15
C GLY A 35 -2.78 -2.22 29.73
N ALA A 36 -1.70 -1.74 30.34
CA ALA A 36 -0.67 -2.59 30.96
C ALA A 36 -1.22 -3.44 32.13
N THR A 37 -2.29 -2.98 32.78
CA THR A 37 -2.97 -3.66 33.89
C THR A 37 -4.35 -4.21 33.48
N GLU A 38 -4.76 -3.98 32.24
CA GLU A 38 -6.05 -4.40 31.66
C GLU A 38 -5.87 -5.69 30.87
N ASP A 39 -6.63 -5.89 29.79
CA ASP A 39 -6.70 -7.15 29.07
C ASP A 39 -5.55 -7.38 28.09
N TYR A 40 -5.13 -6.32 27.36
CA TYR A 40 -4.10 -6.45 26.32
C TYR A 40 -3.23 -5.19 26.18
N MET A 41 -2.06 -5.38 25.56
CA MET A 41 -1.18 -4.32 25.07
C MET A 41 -1.01 -4.45 23.55
N ILE A 42 -0.73 -3.33 22.89
CA ILE A 42 -0.42 -3.28 21.45
C ILE A 42 0.86 -2.50 21.22
N ASP A 43 1.72 -3.03 20.34
CA ASP A 43 2.81 -2.29 19.70
C ASP A 43 2.34 -1.84 18.31
N TYR A 44 2.03 -0.57 18.16
CA TYR A 44 1.54 0.01 16.92
C TYR A 44 2.58 -0.01 15.80
N ASN A 45 3.87 0.09 16.15
CA ASN A 45 4.94 0.09 15.18
C ASN A 45 5.25 -1.34 14.69
N ALA A 46 5.26 -2.28 15.61
CA ALA A 46 5.44 -3.69 15.25
C ALA A 46 4.16 -4.31 14.66
N GLY A 47 2.98 -3.69 14.87
CA GLY A 47 1.69 -4.29 14.53
C GLY A 47 1.43 -5.56 15.32
N GLU A 48 1.69 -5.55 16.63
CA GLU A 48 1.62 -6.75 17.49
C GLU A 48 0.74 -6.53 18.71
N ILE A 49 -0.10 -7.51 19.03
CA ILE A 49 -0.95 -7.52 20.23
C ILE A 49 -0.49 -8.64 21.17
N SER A 50 -0.33 -8.31 22.43
CA SER A 50 -0.05 -9.26 23.52
C SER A 50 -1.12 -9.16 24.59
N PHE A 51 -1.68 -10.29 25.00
CA PHE A 51 -2.64 -10.36 26.10
C PHE A 51 -1.91 -10.41 27.44
N ASN A 52 -2.44 -9.72 28.42
CA ASN A 52 -1.89 -9.71 29.76
C ASN A 52 -2.17 -11.04 30.49
N ALA A 53 -1.36 -11.35 31.51
CA ALA A 53 -1.52 -12.54 32.31
C ALA A 53 -2.89 -12.60 33.05
N THR A 54 -3.49 -11.44 33.26
CA THR A 54 -4.82 -11.26 33.84
C THR A 54 -5.95 -11.74 32.91
N TYR A 55 -5.68 -11.82 31.60
CA TYR A 55 -6.60 -12.31 30.58
C TYR A 55 -6.00 -13.51 29.82
N PRO A 56 -6.06 -14.74 30.38
CA PRO A 56 -5.47 -15.90 29.76
C PRO A 56 -6.23 -16.31 28.49
N VAL A 57 -5.52 -16.36 27.35
CA VAL A 57 -6.06 -16.80 26.06
C VAL A 57 -5.86 -18.31 25.89
N THR A 58 -6.94 -19.02 25.56
CA THR A 58 -6.94 -20.45 25.28
C THR A 58 -7.16 -20.74 23.79
N SER A 59 -6.95 -22.00 23.37
CA SER A 59 -7.16 -22.45 21.99
C SER A 59 -8.63 -22.41 21.53
N GLU A 60 -9.55 -22.37 22.46
CA GLU A 60 -10.99 -22.34 22.18
C GLU A 60 -11.54 -20.92 21.94
N MET A 61 -10.72 -19.90 22.16
CA MET A 61 -11.10 -18.52 22.03
C MET A 61 -10.88 -18.00 20.61
N ARG A 62 -11.86 -17.27 20.08
CA ARG A 62 -11.76 -16.57 18.80
C ARG A 62 -11.37 -15.11 19.05
N ILE A 63 -10.20 -14.72 18.58
CA ILE A 63 -9.72 -13.34 18.62
C ILE A 63 -10.09 -12.66 17.30
N THR A 64 -10.69 -11.47 17.38
CA THR A 64 -10.98 -10.60 16.23
C THR A 64 -10.45 -9.21 16.56
N VAL A 65 -9.80 -8.57 15.60
CA VAL A 65 -9.25 -7.22 15.77
C VAL A 65 -9.69 -6.35 14.60
N ASP A 66 -10.38 -5.27 14.89
CA ASP A 66 -10.69 -4.22 13.93
C ASP A 66 -9.68 -3.10 14.11
N TYR A 67 -9.05 -2.62 13.05
CA TYR A 67 -8.04 -1.57 13.09
C TYR A 67 -7.89 -0.84 11.77
N GLN A 68 -7.33 0.35 11.83
CA GLN A 68 -6.88 1.09 10.65
C GLN A 68 -5.36 0.96 10.52
N SER A 69 -4.89 0.68 9.32
CA SER A 69 -3.47 0.63 9.00
C SER A 69 -3.08 1.76 8.06
N SER A 70 -1.86 2.24 8.22
CA SER A 70 -1.26 3.19 7.29
C SER A 70 -0.56 2.43 6.16
N ALA A 71 -0.83 2.81 4.92
CA ALA A 71 -0.13 2.29 3.75
C ALA A 71 1.31 2.87 3.60
N ARG A 72 1.80 3.60 4.60
CA ARG A 72 3.11 4.24 4.55
C ARG A 72 4.21 3.25 4.94
N ASN A 73 4.94 2.76 3.94
CA ASN A 73 6.04 1.82 4.14
C ASN A 73 7.43 2.47 4.16
N TYR A 74 7.52 3.76 3.83
CA TYR A 74 8.76 4.54 3.79
C TYR A 74 8.61 5.89 4.48
N SER A 75 9.71 6.42 4.99
CA SER A 75 9.78 7.83 5.34
C SER A 75 9.54 8.67 4.09
N ARG A 76 8.75 9.74 4.18
CA ARG A 76 8.31 10.53 3.04
C ARG A 76 8.64 11.99 3.21
N PHE A 77 9.19 12.58 2.17
CA PHE A 77 9.37 14.03 2.06
C PHE A 77 8.25 14.64 1.21
N ILE A 78 7.64 15.69 1.72
CA ILE A 78 6.64 16.47 1.00
C ILE A 78 7.10 17.93 0.96
N GLY A 79 7.11 18.52 -0.24
CA GLY A 79 7.46 19.90 -0.48
C GLY A 79 6.48 20.58 -1.42
N TYR A 80 6.14 21.83 -1.12
CA TYR A 80 5.33 22.68 -1.98
C TYR A 80 5.95 24.07 -2.03
N ALA A 81 6.00 24.65 -3.23
CA ALA A 81 6.38 26.04 -3.44
C ALA A 81 5.52 26.63 -4.55
N GLY A 82 5.16 27.90 -4.39
CA GLY A 82 4.37 28.61 -5.39
C GLY A 82 4.66 30.10 -5.38
N SER A 83 4.38 30.73 -6.52
CA SER A 83 4.54 32.16 -6.73
C SER A 83 3.41 32.68 -7.61
N GLN A 84 3.00 33.92 -7.38
CA GLN A 84 2.00 34.57 -8.20
C GLN A 84 2.46 35.98 -8.56
N PHE A 85 2.29 36.34 -9.82
CA PHE A 85 2.48 37.68 -10.35
C PHE A 85 1.14 38.26 -10.81
N LYS A 86 0.83 39.49 -10.41
CA LYS A 86 -0.45 40.15 -10.74
C LYS A 86 -0.23 41.56 -11.24
N THR A 87 -0.92 41.90 -12.34
CA THR A 87 -1.07 43.24 -12.89
C THR A 87 -2.54 43.55 -13.09
N GLU A 88 -2.87 44.71 -13.66
CA GLU A 88 -4.26 45.05 -13.97
C GLU A 88 -4.92 44.11 -14.98
N LYS A 89 -4.14 43.52 -15.91
CA LYS A 89 -4.65 42.67 -16.99
C LYS A 89 -4.24 41.20 -16.86
N TRP A 90 -3.16 40.90 -16.13
CA TRP A 90 -2.60 39.58 -16.03
C TRP A 90 -2.53 39.12 -14.57
N THR A 91 -2.91 37.90 -14.35
CA THR A 91 -2.54 37.15 -13.16
C THR A 91 -1.88 35.87 -13.65
N ILE A 92 -0.65 35.57 -13.20
CA ILE A 92 0.09 34.36 -13.57
C ILE A 92 0.58 33.74 -12.29
N GLY A 93 0.25 32.48 -12.06
CA GLY A 93 0.71 31.66 -10.97
C GLY A 93 1.58 30.53 -11.47
N ALA A 94 2.56 30.13 -10.68
CA ALA A 94 3.32 28.90 -10.89
C ALA A 94 3.50 28.22 -9.55
N SER A 95 3.34 26.92 -9.52
CA SER A 95 3.55 26.10 -8.32
C SER A 95 4.19 24.76 -8.66
N VAL A 96 4.92 24.23 -7.69
CA VAL A 96 5.51 22.90 -7.74
C VAL A 96 5.16 22.14 -6.48
N TYR A 97 4.83 20.89 -6.64
CA TYR A 97 4.61 19.93 -5.58
C TYR A 97 5.55 18.74 -5.77
N ASN A 98 6.12 18.27 -4.68
CA ASN A 98 6.92 17.06 -4.66
C ASN A 98 6.58 16.23 -3.43
N GLU A 99 6.26 14.99 -3.66
CA GLU A 99 6.07 13.95 -2.66
C GLU A 99 6.96 12.79 -3.05
N SER A 100 7.88 12.38 -2.18
CA SER A 100 8.86 11.35 -2.48
C SER A 100 9.14 10.51 -1.25
N ASP A 101 9.03 9.21 -1.40
CA ASP A 101 9.50 8.26 -0.42
C ASP A 101 11.04 8.27 -0.38
N LEU A 102 11.60 8.12 0.81
CA LEU A 102 13.04 8.02 1.03
C LEU A 102 13.45 6.55 0.86
N LYS A 103 13.95 6.23 -0.32
CA LYS A 103 14.35 4.89 -0.78
C LYS A 103 15.17 4.09 0.24
N ASN A 104 16.04 4.77 1.01
CA ASN A 104 16.93 4.15 1.99
C ASN A 104 16.39 4.20 3.43
N GLN A 105 15.15 4.59 3.63
CA GLN A 105 14.52 4.71 4.94
C GLN A 105 13.15 4.00 4.98
N PRO A 106 13.13 2.67 4.76
CA PRO A 106 11.93 1.89 4.99
C PRO A 106 11.56 1.94 6.48
N LEU A 107 10.26 2.05 6.77
CA LEU A 107 9.78 2.18 8.16
C LEU A 107 9.67 0.81 8.84
N GLN A 108 9.31 -0.23 8.11
CA GLN A 108 9.06 -1.56 8.67
C GLN A 108 9.64 -2.70 7.84
N GLN A 109 9.94 -2.44 6.59
CA GLN A 109 10.44 -3.42 5.65
C GLN A 109 11.96 -3.28 5.51
N ALA A 110 12.71 -4.11 6.23
CA ALA A 110 14.14 -4.23 5.98
C ALA A 110 14.37 -5.07 4.72
N LEU A 111 14.54 -4.41 3.58
CA LEU A 111 14.80 -5.09 2.29
C LEU A 111 16.22 -5.61 2.26
N ASN A 112 16.37 -6.91 1.93
CA ASN A 112 17.67 -7.49 1.60
C ASN A 112 18.02 -7.26 0.12
N ALA A 113 19.24 -7.63 -0.29
CA ALA A 113 19.72 -7.39 -1.65
C ALA A 113 18.88 -8.11 -2.73
N ASP A 114 18.38 -9.31 -2.44
CA ASP A 114 17.54 -10.08 -3.37
C ASP A 114 16.18 -9.43 -3.56
N GLN A 115 15.57 -8.93 -2.48
CA GLN A 115 14.31 -8.21 -2.53
C GLN A 115 14.43 -6.88 -3.29
N VAL A 116 15.54 -6.15 -3.12
CA VAL A 116 15.84 -4.96 -3.92
C VAL A 116 16.00 -5.32 -5.40
N ALA A 117 16.65 -6.43 -5.71
CA ALA A 117 16.79 -6.91 -7.09
C ALA A 117 15.43 -7.28 -7.71
N ILE A 118 14.53 -7.91 -6.95
CA ILE A 118 13.15 -8.19 -7.37
C ILE A 118 12.44 -6.87 -7.71
N LEU A 119 12.43 -5.88 -6.80
CA LEU A 119 11.81 -4.58 -7.04
C LEU A 119 12.40 -3.88 -8.26
N SER A 120 13.73 -3.94 -8.44
CA SER A 120 14.42 -3.32 -9.59
C SER A 120 14.01 -3.94 -10.94
N ASN A 121 13.62 -5.20 -10.96
CA ASN A 121 13.22 -5.91 -12.17
C ASN A 121 11.70 -5.92 -12.40
N ALA A 122 10.91 -5.53 -11.41
CA ALA A 122 9.46 -5.59 -11.47
C ALA A 122 8.79 -4.47 -12.28
N GLY A 123 9.53 -3.38 -12.60
CA GLY A 123 8.88 -2.19 -13.15
C GLY A 123 7.87 -1.62 -12.15
N ASP A 124 6.75 -1.14 -12.65
CA ASP A 124 5.62 -0.64 -11.87
C ASP A 124 4.56 -1.71 -11.57
N ASP A 125 4.79 -2.95 -12.06
CA ASP A 125 3.85 -4.06 -11.88
C ASP A 125 3.94 -4.65 -10.46
N GLN A 126 2.98 -4.31 -9.61
CA GLN A 126 2.90 -4.82 -8.24
C GLN A 126 2.81 -6.35 -8.15
N SER A 127 2.26 -7.02 -9.16
CA SER A 127 2.14 -8.48 -9.17
C SER A 127 3.49 -9.19 -9.24
N LEU A 128 4.52 -8.52 -9.76
CA LEU A 128 5.90 -8.98 -9.84
C LEU A 128 6.73 -8.63 -8.60
N MET A 129 6.24 -7.75 -7.74
CA MET A 129 6.92 -7.31 -6.51
C MET A 129 6.69 -8.31 -5.37
N THR A 130 6.99 -9.58 -5.60
CA THR A 130 6.80 -10.65 -4.60
C THR A 130 8.10 -11.39 -4.34
N ALA A 131 8.35 -11.75 -3.09
CA ALA A 131 9.53 -12.50 -2.66
C ALA A 131 9.14 -13.75 -1.86
N PRO A 132 9.99 -14.80 -1.81
CA PRO A 132 9.80 -15.91 -0.90
C PRO A 132 9.70 -15.41 0.55
N SER A 133 8.74 -15.96 1.30
CA SER A 133 8.44 -15.52 2.66
C SER A 133 9.14 -16.35 3.75
N ALA A 134 9.71 -17.50 3.40
CA ALA A 134 10.28 -18.42 4.35
C ALA A 134 11.59 -17.92 4.96
N SER A 135 11.69 -17.92 6.27
CA SER A 135 12.91 -17.68 7.03
C SER A 135 13.21 -18.82 7.98
N LEU A 136 14.48 -19.22 8.10
CA LEU A 136 14.90 -20.24 9.05
C LEU A 136 14.63 -19.74 10.47
N GLU A 137 13.96 -20.58 11.27
CA GLU A 137 13.56 -20.23 12.63
C GLU A 137 13.77 -21.43 13.58
N PRO A 138 14.33 -21.25 14.77
CA PRO A 138 14.42 -22.30 15.74
C PRO A 138 13.02 -22.73 16.21
N TYR A 139 12.91 -23.98 16.66
CA TYR A 139 11.65 -24.49 17.21
C TYR A 139 11.08 -23.58 18.29
N ASN A 140 9.80 -23.28 18.15
CA ASN A 140 9.05 -22.50 19.13
C ASN A 140 7.60 -23.01 19.17
N GLU A 141 7.15 -23.53 20.32
CA GLU A 141 5.81 -24.07 20.51
C GLU A 141 4.68 -23.05 20.31
N ASN A 142 5.01 -21.76 20.38
CA ASN A 142 4.07 -20.65 20.21
C ASN A 142 4.02 -20.12 18.77
N ARG A 143 4.65 -20.80 17.81
CA ARG A 143 4.64 -20.45 16.38
C ARG A 143 4.22 -21.63 15.52
N ILE A 144 3.54 -21.33 14.42
CA ILE A 144 3.32 -22.30 13.35
C ILE A 144 4.55 -22.32 12.47
N LEU A 145 5.26 -23.44 12.47
CA LEU A 145 6.49 -23.63 11.72
C LEU A 145 6.32 -24.73 10.68
N TYR A 146 7.13 -24.67 9.65
CA TYR A 146 7.09 -25.55 8.50
C TYR A 146 8.47 -26.14 8.24
N LYS A 147 8.51 -27.37 7.73
CA LYS A 147 9.72 -27.97 7.16
C LYS A 147 9.61 -28.02 5.65
N LYS A 148 10.74 -28.11 4.97
CA LYS A 148 10.80 -28.34 3.54
C LYS A 148 10.73 -29.83 3.24
N ILE A 149 9.87 -30.20 2.31
CA ILE A 149 9.77 -31.56 1.78
C ILE A 149 9.75 -31.53 0.25
N GLN A 150 10.01 -32.69 -0.36
CA GLN A 150 9.92 -32.86 -1.81
C GLN A 150 8.63 -33.59 -2.18
N VAL A 151 7.78 -32.97 -2.99
CA VAL A 151 6.58 -33.57 -3.54
C VAL A 151 6.65 -33.49 -5.07
N ASN A 152 6.72 -34.66 -5.72
CA ASN A 152 6.86 -34.75 -7.19
C ASN A 152 8.04 -33.96 -7.77
N GLY A 153 9.15 -33.82 -7.02
CA GLY A 153 10.33 -33.08 -7.42
C GLY A 153 10.25 -31.57 -7.21
N VAL A 154 9.19 -31.08 -6.56
CA VAL A 154 9.01 -29.67 -6.16
C VAL A 154 9.25 -29.56 -4.66
N GLU A 155 10.09 -28.59 -4.24
CA GLU A 155 10.27 -28.26 -2.82
C GLU A 155 9.04 -27.50 -2.33
N VAL A 156 8.43 -27.99 -1.25
CA VAL A 156 7.23 -27.41 -0.65
C VAL A 156 7.34 -27.38 0.87
N PHE A 157 6.49 -26.56 1.50
CA PHE A 157 6.42 -26.43 2.95
C PHE A 157 5.31 -27.32 3.52
N GLU A 158 5.65 -28.10 4.54
CA GLU A 158 4.73 -28.94 5.32
C GLU A 158 4.79 -28.50 6.78
N PHE A 159 3.65 -28.36 7.42
CA PHE A 159 3.58 -28.04 8.86
C PHE A 159 4.35 -29.07 9.68
N SER A 160 5.17 -28.61 10.61
CA SER A 160 5.88 -29.48 11.54
C SER A 160 5.91 -28.88 12.95
N SER A 161 5.63 -29.73 13.94
CA SER A 161 5.82 -29.49 15.38
C SER A 161 7.00 -30.23 15.96
N ASN A 162 7.82 -30.88 15.13
CA ASN A 162 8.98 -31.63 15.58
C ASN A 162 10.20 -30.71 15.73
N ALA A 163 10.75 -30.62 16.93
CA ALA A 163 11.91 -29.79 17.25
C ALA A 163 13.22 -30.22 16.55
N ASP A 164 13.28 -31.47 16.07
CA ASP A 164 14.45 -32.03 15.38
C ASP A 164 14.47 -31.72 13.87
N ASP A 165 13.35 -31.19 13.33
CA ASP A 165 13.28 -30.81 11.93
C ASP A 165 13.98 -29.46 11.71
N GLU A 166 14.49 -29.21 10.50
CA GLU A 166 14.88 -27.88 10.05
C GLU A 166 13.62 -27.04 9.78
N LEU A 167 13.38 -26.04 10.62
CA LEU A 167 12.11 -25.35 10.67
C LEU A 167 12.20 -23.95 10.07
N TYR A 168 11.11 -23.55 9.42
CA TYR A 168 10.94 -22.25 8.78
C TYR A 168 9.67 -21.57 9.28
N LEU A 169 9.78 -20.30 9.57
CA LEU A 169 8.62 -19.42 9.65
C LEU A 169 8.23 -19.04 8.24
N VAL A 170 7.01 -19.37 7.83
CA VAL A 170 6.50 -19.13 6.46
C VAL A 170 5.23 -18.30 6.53
N SER A 171 5.19 -17.25 5.75
CA SER A 171 3.98 -16.46 5.54
C SER A 171 3.33 -16.83 4.22
N PHE A 172 2.01 -16.99 4.23
CA PHE A 172 1.25 -17.36 3.04
C PHE A 172 0.37 -16.20 2.62
N THR A 173 0.55 -15.73 1.38
CA THR A 173 -0.24 -14.65 0.80
C THR A 173 -1.35 -15.20 -0.08
N VAL A 174 -2.55 -14.62 0.02
CA VAL A 174 -3.66 -14.90 -0.88
C VAL A 174 -3.30 -14.43 -2.28
N VAL A 175 -3.30 -15.34 -3.25
CA VAL A 175 -3.03 -15.02 -4.66
C VAL A 175 -4.27 -15.12 -5.53
N GLY A 176 -5.39 -15.56 -4.95
CA GLY A 176 -6.68 -15.68 -5.61
C GLY A 176 -7.12 -17.13 -5.82
N PRO A 177 -8.41 -17.35 -6.13
CA PRO A 177 -8.98 -18.68 -6.27
C PRO A 177 -8.26 -19.50 -7.35
N LYS A 178 -7.72 -20.65 -6.97
CA LYS A 178 -6.97 -21.54 -7.86
C LYS A 178 -5.73 -20.93 -8.53
N GLN A 179 -5.14 -19.92 -7.89
CA GLN A 179 -3.90 -19.28 -8.34
C GLN A 179 -2.70 -19.65 -7.49
N GLY A 180 -2.91 -20.34 -6.38
CA GLY A 180 -1.89 -20.82 -5.47
C GLY A 180 -1.80 -22.34 -5.37
N ASN A 181 -0.79 -22.82 -4.66
CA ASN A 181 -0.55 -24.22 -4.41
C ASN A 181 -0.82 -24.61 -2.94
N TYR A 182 -1.36 -23.70 -2.13
CA TYR A 182 -1.67 -23.95 -0.72
C TYR A 182 -3.11 -23.60 -0.40
N MET A 183 -3.68 -24.33 0.55
CA MET A 183 -4.98 -24.06 1.16
C MET A 183 -4.89 -24.10 2.67
N ILE A 184 -5.82 -23.42 3.35
CA ILE A 184 -5.98 -23.52 4.80
C ILE A 184 -6.63 -24.88 5.10
N THR A 185 -5.97 -25.71 5.90
CA THR A 185 -6.49 -27.00 6.36
C THR A 185 -7.08 -26.92 7.75
N SER A 186 -6.47 -26.10 8.61
CA SER A 186 -6.96 -25.90 9.96
C SER A 186 -6.56 -24.50 10.45
N SER A 187 -7.25 -24.03 11.46
CA SER A 187 -6.85 -22.83 12.19
C SER A 187 -6.91 -23.09 13.69
N ASN A 188 -5.93 -22.58 14.40
CA ASN A 188 -5.90 -22.58 15.86
C ASN A 188 -5.77 -21.16 16.39
N ALA A 189 -5.65 -21.01 17.71
CA ALA A 189 -5.53 -19.70 18.34
C ALA A 189 -4.25 -18.93 17.95
N ILE A 190 -3.24 -19.60 17.40
CA ILE A 190 -1.98 -18.98 17.00
C ILE A 190 -2.09 -18.42 15.59
N SER A 191 -2.48 -19.27 14.62
CA SER A 191 -2.59 -18.90 13.20
C SER A 191 -3.29 -20.00 12.40
N ASN A 192 -3.49 -19.75 11.10
CA ASN A 192 -3.89 -20.76 10.14
C ASN A 192 -2.74 -21.72 9.83
N ILE A 193 -3.08 -22.97 9.58
CA ILE A 193 -2.14 -24.00 9.06
C ILE A 193 -2.47 -24.20 7.59
N TYR A 194 -1.44 -24.13 6.75
CA TYR A 194 -1.53 -24.26 5.31
C TYR A 194 -0.94 -25.58 4.85
N GLU A 195 -1.57 -26.17 3.85
CA GLU A 195 -1.14 -27.44 3.24
C GLU A 195 -0.96 -27.27 1.74
N TYR A 196 0.10 -27.87 1.21
CA TYR A 196 0.37 -27.92 -0.21
C TYR A 196 -0.58 -28.85 -0.93
N ILE A 197 -1.20 -28.36 -1.99
CA ILE A 197 -2.07 -29.14 -2.87
C ILE A 197 -1.45 -29.20 -4.27
N PRO A 198 -1.10 -30.39 -4.74
CA PRO A 198 -0.51 -30.54 -6.07
C PRO A 198 -1.46 -30.06 -7.17
N PRO A 199 -0.94 -29.40 -8.20
CA PRO A 199 -1.76 -29.02 -9.35
C PRO A 199 -2.33 -30.23 -10.07
N ILE A 200 -3.57 -30.13 -10.56
CA ILE A 200 -4.25 -31.15 -11.34
C ILE A 200 -4.20 -30.73 -12.80
N SER A 201 -3.58 -31.56 -13.64
CA SER A 201 -3.40 -31.26 -15.09
C SER A 201 -2.77 -29.88 -15.33
N GLY A 202 -1.82 -29.46 -14.50
CA GLY A 202 -1.15 -28.17 -14.59
C GLY A 202 -1.93 -26.99 -14.01
N VAL A 203 -3.15 -27.19 -13.52
CA VAL A 203 -3.97 -26.16 -12.90
C VAL A 203 -3.79 -26.18 -11.39
N LYS A 204 -3.37 -25.07 -10.80
CA LYS A 204 -3.26 -24.88 -9.35
C LYS A 204 -4.61 -25.08 -8.67
N GLN A 205 -4.62 -25.58 -7.45
CA GLN A 205 -5.85 -25.94 -6.72
C GLN A 205 -6.02 -25.14 -5.43
N GLY A 206 -4.99 -24.43 -5.00
CA GLY A 206 -5.01 -23.60 -3.80
C GLY A 206 -5.19 -22.13 -4.11
N ASP A 207 -5.34 -21.34 -3.04
CA ASP A 207 -5.58 -19.90 -3.08
C ASP A 207 -4.43 -19.10 -2.49
N TYR A 208 -3.39 -19.79 -1.96
CA TYR A 208 -2.27 -19.19 -1.23
C TYR A 208 -0.93 -19.63 -1.81
N GLU A 209 0.09 -18.76 -1.67
CA GLU A 209 1.50 -19.07 -1.96
C GLU A 209 2.40 -18.61 -0.81
N PRO A 210 3.57 -19.27 -0.59
CA PRO A 210 4.53 -18.92 0.46
C PRO A 210 5.40 -17.73 0.03
N ILE A 211 4.76 -16.61 -0.24
CA ILE A 211 5.39 -15.36 -0.69
C ILE A 211 4.95 -14.19 0.17
N VAL A 212 5.71 -13.12 0.12
CA VAL A 212 5.40 -11.82 0.71
C VAL A 212 5.37 -10.77 -0.38
N GLN A 213 4.36 -9.90 -0.33
CA GLN A 213 4.27 -8.73 -1.18
C GLN A 213 5.30 -7.69 -0.74
N LEU A 214 6.17 -7.28 -1.64
CA LEU A 214 7.10 -6.18 -1.44
C LEU A 214 6.41 -4.86 -1.81
N VAL A 215 6.79 -3.80 -1.13
CA VAL A 215 6.29 -2.44 -1.42
C VAL A 215 7.45 -1.59 -1.88
N ALA A 216 7.33 -1.04 -3.09
CA ALA A 216 8.32 -0.11 -3.64
C ALA A 216 8.12 1.31 -3.10
N PRO A 217 9.18 2.11 -2.94
CA PRO A 217 9.07 3.54 -2.67
C PRO A 217 8.60 4.27 -3.93
N VAL A 218 7.73 5.26 -3.74
CA VAL A 218 7.08 6.00 -4.82
C VAL A 218 7.45 7.48 -4.82
N LYS A 219 7.27 8.15 -5.95
CA LYS A 219 7.51 9.58 -6.08
C LYS A 219 6.47 10.23 -6.99
N LEU A 220 5.83 11.29 -6.50
CA LEU A 220 4.91 12.13 -7.24
C LEU A 220 5.46 13.55 -7.31
N GLN A 221 5.58 14.09 -8.51
CA GLN A 221 5.94 15.48 -8.76
C GLN A 221 4.88 16.13 -9.66
N LEU A 222 4.52 17.35 -9.33
CA LEU A 222 3.56 18.13 -10.10
C LEU A 222 4.09 19.55 -10.26
N ALA A 223 4.04 20.07 -11.48
CA ALA A 223 4.29 21.48 -11.79
C ALA A 223 3.06 22.05 -12.48
N VAL A 224 2.60 23.20 -12.00
CA VAL A 224 1.40 23.88 -12.54
C VAL A 224 1.75 25.32 -12.85
N VAL A 225 1.34 25.77 -14.03
CA VAL A 225 1.31 27.18 -14.41
C VAL A 225 -0.13 27.52 -14.75
N ASN A 226 -0.69 28.50 -14.05
CA ASN A 226 -2.06 28.96 -14.29
C ASN A 226 -2.11 30.47 -14.40
N GLY A 227 -3.16 30.97 -14.99
CA GLY A 227 -3.31 32.42 -15.07
C GLY A 227 -4.61 32.87 -15.67
N SER A 228 -4.83 34.17 -15.57
CA SER A 228 -5.92 34.88 -16.22
C SER A 228 -5.41 36.09 -16.96
N PHE A 229 -6.01 36.34 -18.12
CA PHE A 229 -5.78 37.52 -18.93
C PHE A 229 -7.09 38.26 -19.20
N ASN A 230 -7.19 39.47 -18.74
CA ASN A 230 -8.36 40.32 -18.88
C ASN A 230 -7.99 41.54 -19.76
N PRO A 231 -8.00 41.39 -21.10
CA PRO A 231 -7.63 42.48 -22.02
C PRO A 231 -8.53 43.72 -21.87
N ASN A 232 -9.78 43.51 -21.51
CA ASN A 232 -10.80 44.53 -21.27
C ASN A 232 -11.86 44.02 -20.29
N LYS A 233 -12.84 44.86 -19.93
CA LYS A 233 -13.89 44.51 -18.94
C LYS A 233 -14.89 43.45 -19.42
N ASN A 234 -14.89 43.14 -20.71
CA ASN A 234 -15.87 42.24 -21.34
C ASN A 234 -15.27 40.89 -21.70
N THR A 235 -13.95 40.71 -21.56
CA THR A 235 -13.25 39.48 -21.98
C THR A 235 -12.37 38.99 -20.86
N SER A 236 -12.48 37.72 -20.51
CA SER A 236 -11.50 37.00 -19.70
C SER A 236 -11.02 35.75 -20.43
N VAL A 237 -9.76 35.44 -20.25
CA VAL A 237 -9.11 34.20 -20.71
C VAL A 237 -8.42 33.59 -19.50
N ASP A 238 -8.85 32.44 -19.10
CA ASP A 238 -8.26 31.68 -18.00
C ASP A 238 -7.57 30.45 -18.57
N PHE A 239 -6.37 30.14 -18.10
CA PHE A 239 -5.59 29.02 -18.58
C PHE A 239 -4.88 28.32 -17.43
N GLU A 240 -4.73 27.00 -17.57
CA GLU A 240 -3.91 26.18 -16.70
C GLU A 240 -3.14 25.17 -17.55
N PHE A 241 -1.87 24.97 -17.24
CA PHE A 241 -1.02 23.94 -17.78
C PHE A 241 -0.37 23.21 -16.60
N ALA A 242 -0.50 21.88 -16.56
CA ALA A 242 0.07 21.04 -15.54
C ALA A 242 0.92 19.94 -16.17
N ALA A 243 2.03 19.61 -15.53
CA ALA A 243 2.88 18.47 -15.86
C ALA A 243 3.10 17.66 -14.60
N SER A 244 2.93 16.34 -14.70
CA SER A 244 3.15 15.39 -13.61
C SER A 244 4.29 14.43 -13.94
N LYS A 245 4.94 13.94 -12.89
CA LYS A 245 5.76 12.74 -12.92
C LYS A 245 5.35 11.87 -11.73
N ASN A 246 4.81 10.67 -12.01
CA ASN A 246 4.38 9.70 -11.03
C ASN A 246 5.16 8.41 -11.23
N ASP A 247 6.13 8.16 -10.36
CA ASP A 247 7.02 7.01 -10.39
C ASP A 247 6.59 6.06 -9.26
N LEU A 248 6.09 4.89 -9.63
CA LEU A 248 5.52 3.91 -8.70
C LEU A 248 6.57 2.94 -8.14
N ASN A 249 7.80 2.99 -8.63
CA ASN A 249 8.88 2.15 -8.15
C ASN A 249 10.27 2.78 -8.34
N LEU A 250 10.72 3.53 -7.35
CA LEU A 250 12.04 4.18 -7.39
C LEU A 250 13.23 3.20 -7.48
N TYR A 251 13.05 1.89 -7.30
CA TYR A 251 14.11 0.91 -7.50
C TYR A 251 14.25 0.49 -8.96
N SER A 252 13.19 0.56 -9.75
CA SER A 252 13.20 0.22 -11.18
C SER A 252 13.45 1.43 -12.06
N SER A 253 13.97 1.18 -13.25
CA SER A 253 13.99 2.11 -14.38
C SER A 253 13.19 1.56 -15.58
N PHE A 254 12.56 0.39 -15.42
CA PHE A 254 11.65 -0.16 -16.42
C PHE A 254 10.33 0.61 -16.37
N GLU A 255 9.77 0.90 -17.54
CA GLU A 255 8.49 1.59 -17.72
C GLU A 255 8.48 3.08 -17.31
N ASP A 256 9.66 3.69 -17.05
CA ASP A 256 9.77 5.14 -16.74
C ASP A 256 9.21 6.08 -17.83
N GLN A 257 8.88 5.55 -19.03
CA GLN A 257 8.41 6.34 -20.17
C GLN A 257 6.96 6.83 -19.99
N ASP A 258 6.16 6.13 -19.23
CA ASP A 258 4.77 6.49 -18.95
C ASP A 258 4.56 7.20 -17.61
N ASN A 259 5.63 7.40 -16.85
CA ASN A 259 5.62 8.14 -15.58
C ASN A 259 5.31 9.64 -15.72
N THR A 260 5.33 10.19 -16.95
CA THR A 260 5.11 11.61 -17.18
C THR A 260 3.80 11.87 -17.89
N GLY A 261 3.06 12.87 -17.45
CA GLY A 261 1.82 13.29 -18.05
C GLY A 261 1.67 14.81 -18.10
N VAL A 262 0.78 15.28 -18.97
CA VAL A 262 0.42 16.68 -19.07
C VAL A 262 -1.09 16.85 -19.10
N ALA A 263 -1.55 17.96 -18.52
CA ALA A 263 -2.93 18.42 -18.61
C ALA A 263 -2.97 19.91 -18.92
N THR A 264 -4.00 20.35 -19.63
CA THR A 264 -4.21 21.76 -19.93
C THR A 264 -5.69 22.10 -19.94
N GLN A 265 -6.01 23.29 -19.46
CA GLN A 265 -7.34 23.87 -19.49
C GLN A 265 -7.25 25.28 -20.08
N LEU A 266 -8.20 25.64 -20.93
CA LEU A 266 -8.38 26.97 -21.46
C LEU A 266 -9.86 27.34 -21.41
N SER A 267 -10.18 28.44 -20.75
CA SER A 267 -11.53 28.99 -20.70
C SER A 267 -11.51 30.46 -21.24
N ILE A 268 -12.39 30.75 -22.17
CA ILE A 268 -12.54 32.07 -22.73
C ILE A 268 -13.98 32.52 -22.51
N ALA A 269 -14.18 33.65 -21.81
CA ALA A 269 -15.47 34.24 -21.65
C ALA A 269 -15.49 35.65 -22.27
N HIS A 270 -16.51 35.93 -23.06
CA HIS A 270 -16.68 37.21 -23.73
C HIS A 270 -18.13 37.71 -23.65
N GLN A 271 -18.32 38.91 -23.18
CA GLN A 271 -19.62 39.59 -23.17
C GLN A 271 -19.82 40.32 -24.51
N LEU A 272 -20.73 39.77 -25.33
CA LEU A 272 -20.98 40.26 -26.69
C LEU A 272 -21.74 41.58 -26.73
N LEU A 273 -22.63 41.83 -25.75
CA LEU A 273 -23.41 43.04 -25.70
C LEU A 273 -22.83 44.07 -24.72
N LYS A 274 -22.91 45.34 -25.03
CA LYS A 274 -22.41 46.42 -24.17
C LYS A 274 -23.11 46.40 -22.81
N PRO A 275 -22.41 46.72 -21.70
CA PRO A 275 -22.99 46.70 -20.34
C PRO A 275 -24.19 47.65 -20.14
N SER A 276 -24.37 48.62 -21.02
CA SER A 276 -25.49 49.60 -21.01
C SER A 276 -26.79 49.07 -21.60
N GLN A 277 -26.80 47.86 -22.19
CA GLN A 277 -28.00 47.26 -22.78
C GLN A 277 -28.79 46.46 -21.74
N ILE A 278 -30.13 46.42 -21.94
CA ILE A 278 -31.04 45.65 -21.08
C ILE A 278 -30.74 44.15 -21.15
N TRP A 279 -30.33 43.65 -22.33
CA TRP A 279 -29.99 42.25 -22.57
C TRP A 279 -28.50 42.03 -22.36
N LYS A 280 -28.14 40.91 -21.71
CA LYS A 280 -26.77 40.46 -21.58
C LYS A 280 -26.60 39.16 -22.39
N LEU A 281 -25.58 39.10 -23.23
CA LEU A 281 -25.23 37.92 -23.99
C LEU A 281 -23.76 37.61 -23.74
N ASN A 282 -23.51 36.49 -23.08
CA ASN A 282 -22.17 35.99 -22.77
C ASN A 282 -21.90 34.74 -23.62
N LEU A 283 -20.72 34.69 -24.19
CA LEU A 283 -20.17 33.51 -24.83
C LEU A 283 -19.06 32.94 -23.94
N THR A 284 -19.11 31.66 -23.61
CA THR A 284 -18.04 30.93 -22.91
C THR A 284 -17.63 29.73 -23.76
N THR A 285 -16.34 29.53 -23.86
CA THR A 285 -15.74 28.38 -24.53
C THR A 285 -14.69 27.77 -23.58
N ASP A 286 -14.82 26.52 -23.31
CA ASP A 286 -13.93 25.75 -22.45
C ASP A 286 -13.31 24.61 -23.24
N VAL A 287 -12.02 24.40 -23.08
CA VAL A 287 -11.25 23.29 -23.67
C VAL A 287 -10.38 22.68 -22.59
N ASP A 288 -10.56 21.39 -22.37
CA ASP A 288 -9.79 20.60 -21.43
C ASP A 288 -9.08 19.45 -22.17
N TYR A 289 -7.83 19.24 -21.83
CA TYR A 289 -7.06 18.10 -22.31
C TYR A 289 -6.29 17.47 -21.14
N ILE A 290 -6.44 16.18 -20.95
CA ILE A 290 -5.73 15.41 -19.95
C ILE A 290 -5.11 14.20 -20.64
N GLN A 291 -3.81 14.09 -20.55
CA GLN A 291 -3.08 12.92 -21.06
C GLN A 291 -3.35 11.69 -20.15
N LYS A 292 -3.37 10.50 -20.74
CA LYS A 292 -3.64 9.23 -20.03
C LYS A 292 -2.77 9.04 -18.77
N ASN A 293 -1.54 9.49 -18.80
CA ASN A 293 -0.54 9.28 -17.75
C ASN A 293 -0.39 10.48 -16.78
N PHE A 294 -1.35 11.42 -16.82
CA PHE A 294 -1.37 12.59 -15.93
C PHE A 294 -1.94 12.26 -14.56
#